data_2b20d4e834b4a8a6439c12ffe4c91287
#
_entry.id   2b20d4e834b4a8a6439c12ffe4c91287
#
_cell.length_a   1.000
_cell.length_b   1.000
_cell.length_c   1.000
_cell.angle_alpha   90.00
_cell.angle_beta   90.00
_cell.angle_gamma   90.00
#
_symmetry.space_group_name_H-M   'P 1'
#
loop_
_entity.id
_entity.type
_entity.pdbx_description
1 polymer ?
#
loop_
_entity_poly.entity_id
_entity_poly.type
_entity_poly.pdbx_seq_one_letter_code
_entity_poly.pdbx_strand_id
1 'polypeptide(L)'
;MTAITALLTASLLVPNLAPAPTAMTAEAVTWTTANSVATGDQDLPSIAMNRNGQVAVVWEDDRDSTAPEDDTHSEIYLRLFRDGTPGYELKLSNGGTSGAAWRHISPDVGLDDKGNAVVVWAADGDGNGVYNIQYRVVSPTGAVLGSGQANASDAGQQIWPKVGVDPDGSPTTAAVAFAVVWEDVQGTAPATVKAAGFTAPTTKGYEVTASQTTGTHHRPDVAVSASGEALVVWDEDADANGSYNIGLTRLARSTGAVVLSRRTANAQSGGQQRRASVAANFAGDFTVGWESDHTGTPGVWARSFTAAGAARHGEVEVSTGTGAIVPSVGIDDQDNAVVGWTVSGVNPDVWARGLNPDGTVDGRLAAQALSQTTTGRQEHFALAASPWGEVSVCYTDDNDGNAFDQVLLGLGTTNSTWLMSADELRRLKARGTPTH
;
A
#
# COMPACT_ATOMS: atom_id res chain seq x y z
N MET A 1 -45.17 -25.73 -67.14
CA MET A 1 -43.78 -25.68 -66.53
C MET A 1 -43.77 -24.56 -65.55
N THR A 2 -43.95 -24.83 -64.26
CA THR A 2 -44.07 -23.86 -63.18
C THR A 2 -42.79 -23.88 -62.39
N ALA A 3 -42.06 -22.80 -62.38
CA ALA A 3 -40.82 -22.67 -61.62
C ALA A 3 -41.15 -22.29 -60.14
N ILE A 4 -40.73 -23.12 -59.23
CA ILE A 4 -40.83 -22.87 -57.78
C ILE A 4 -39.56 -22.17 -57.36
N THR A 5 -39.66 -20.89 -56.89
CA THR A 5 -38.59 -20.10 -56.33
C THR A 5 -38.56 -20.38 -54.82
N ALA A 6 -37.50 -21.02 -54.33
CA ALA A 6 -37.30 -21.25 -52.91
C ALA A 6 -36.63 -20.01 -52.29
N LEU A 7 -37.30 -19.38 -51.34
CA LEU A 7 -36.72 -18.31 -50.49
C LEU A 7 -35.89 -18.95 -49.38
N LEU A 8 -34.58 -18.76 -49.39
CA LEU A 8 -33.72 -19.04 -48.25
C LEU A 8 -33.81 -17.87 -47.24
N THR A 9 -34.40 -18.10 -46.09
CA THR A 9 -34.31 -17.18 -44.95
C THR A 9 -33.04 -17.47 -44.17
N ALA A 10 -32.04 -16.60 -44.29
CA ALA A 10 -30.84 -16.62 -43.41
C ALA A 10 -31.21 -16.09 -42.05
N SER A 11 -31.24 -16.96 -41.05
CA SER A 11 -31.29 -16.55 -39.62
C SER A 11 -29.97 -15.94 -39.24
N LEU A 12 -29.91 -14.63 -39.01
CA LEU A 12 -28.81 -13.95 -38.33
C LEU A 12 -28.82 -14.42 -36.88
N LEU A 13 -27.84 -15.24 -36.51
CA LEU A 13 -27.49 -15.46 -35.10
C LEU A 13 -26.94 -14.12 -34.57
N VAL A 14 -27.73 -13.43 -33.78
CA VAL A 14 -27.23 -12.32 -32.94
C VAL A 14 -26.41 -12.98 -31.84
N PRO A 15 -25.10 -12.66 -31.70
CA PRO A 15 -24.33 -13.16 -30.55
C PRO A 15 -24.98 -12.64 -29.28
N ASN A 16 -25.25 -13.55 -28.36
CA ASN A 16 -25.78 -13.24 -27.04
C ASN A 16 -24.71 -12.40 -26.33
N LEU A 17 -24.81 -11.04 -26.36
CA LEU A 17 -23.99 -10.20 -25.55
C LEU A 17 -24.29 -10.55 -24.11
N ALA A 18 -23.27 -11.00 -23.38
CA ALA A 18 -23.35 -11.09 -21.94
C ALA A 18 -23.84 -9.76 -21.36
N PRO A 19 -24.75 -9.77 -20.38
CA PRO A 19 -25.19 -8.53 -19.76
C PRO A 19 -23.98 -7.76 -19.26
N ALA A 20 -23.93 -6.45 -19.52
CA ALA A 20 -22.90 -5.57 -18.98
C ALA A 20 -22.82 -5.75 -17.45
N PRO A 21 -21.64 -5.84 -16.87
CA PRO A 21 -21.51 -5.95 -15.42
C PRO A 21 -22.23 -4.78 -14.77
N THR A 22 -23.12 -5.10 -13.83
CA THR A 22 -23.81 -4.08 -13.01
C THR A 22 -22.76 -3.38 -12.18
N ALA A 23 -22.66 -2.05 -12.27
CA ALA A 23 -21.79 -1.26 -11.40
C ALA A 23 -22.09 -1.63 -9.94
N MET A 24 -21.05 -1.99 -9.20
CA MET A 24 -21.18 -2.31 -7.77
C MET A 24 -21.45 -1.02 -7.01
N THR A 25 -22.45 -1.04 -6.14
CA THR A 25 -22.75 0.06 -5.22
C THR A 25 -21.86 -0.06 -3.97
N ALA A 26 -21.56 1.06 -3.32
CA ALA A 26 -20.77 1.13 -2.08
C ALA A 26 -21.33 0.29 -0.90
N GLU A 27 -22.49 -0.32 -1.05
CA GLU A 27 -23.14 -1.19 -0.05
C GLU A 27 -22.43 -2.54 0.20
N ALA A 28 -21.36 -2.83 -0.55
CA ALA A 28 -20.64 -4.11 -0.45
C ALA A 28 -19.43 -4.08 0.52
N VAL A 29 -19.16 -2.96 1.19
CA VAL A 29 -18.06 -2.82 2.15
C VAL A 29 -18.60 -2.90 3.58
N THR A 30 -18.06 -3.82 4.38
CA THR A 30 -18.34 -3.87 5.81
C THR A 30 -17.41 -2.93 6.54
N TRP A 31 -17.97 -1.94 7.22
CA TRP A 31 -17.23 -0.96 7.99
C TRP A 31 -17.12 -1.34 9.47
N THR A 32 -15.96 -1.12 10.04
CA THR A 32 -15.69 -1.29 11.48
C THR A 32 -14.59 -0.33 11.90
N THR A 33 -14.52 0.00 13.18
CA THR A 33 -13.39 0.74 13.74
C THR A 33 -12.22 -0.23 13.98
N ALA A 34 -11.04 0.12 13.53
CA ALA A 34 -9.86 -0.71 13.70
C ALA A 34 -9.38 -0.69 15.16
N ASN A 35 -9.27 0.50 15.76
CA ASN A 35 -8.90 0.66 17.17
C ASN A 35 -10.05 0.21 18.11
N SER A 36 -9.69 -0.40 19.25
CA SER A 36 -10.64 -0.83 20.26
C SER A 36 -10.92 0.23 21.34
N VAL A 37 -10.08 1.26 21.41
CA VAL A 37 -10.14 2.36 22.38
C VAL A 37 -10.21 3.67 21.61
N ALA A 38 -11.17 4.49 21.90
CA ALA A 38 -11.44 5.77 21.23
C ALA A 38 -10.91 6.99 22.00
N THR A 39 -10.00 6.79 22.96
CA THR A 39 -9.38 7.88 23.71
C THR A 39 -8.10 8.30 23.01
N GLY A 40 -7.88 9.60 22.85
CA GLY A 40 -6.74 10.16 22.10
C GLY A 40 -6.90 10.01 20.59
N ASP A 41 -5.95 10.53 19.86
CA ASP A 41 -5.93 10.40 18.40
C ASP A 41 -5.38 9.05 17.96
N GLN A 42 -5.96 8.53 16.89
CA GLN A 42 -5.49 7.35 16.19
C GLN A 42 -5.25 7.72 14.73
N ASP A 43 -3.98 7.88 14.38
CA ASP A 43 -3.53 8.51 13.15
C ASP A 43 -2.68 7.62 12.24
N LEU A 44 -2.44 8.13 11.02
CA LEU A 44 -1.53 7.55 10.03
C LEU A 44 -1.65 6.03 9.89
N PRO A 45 -2.85 5.49 9.65
CA PRO A 45 -3.02 4.06 9.51
C PRO A 45 -2.34 3.52 8.24
N SER A 46 -1.83 2.29 8.35
CA SER A 46 -1.44 1.48 7.20
C SER A 46 -2.12 0.11 7.26
N ILE A 47 -2.27 -0.54 6.11
CA ILE A 47 -3.04 -1.77 5.96
C ILE A 47 -2.31 -2.77 5.06
N ALA A 48 -2.37 -4.04 5.43
CA ALA A 48 -1.95 -5.15 4.57
C ALA A 48 -3.03 -6.24 4.52
N MET A 49 -3.14 -6.91 3.38
CA MET A 49 -4.06 -8.02 3.17
C MET A 49 -3.33 -9.18 2.52
N ASN A 50 -3.58 -10.40 2.99
CA ASN A 50 -2.98 -11.59 2.40
C ASN A 50 -3.98 -12.40 1.58
N ARG A 51 -3.48 -13.46 0.92
CA ARG A 51 -4.25 -14.40 0.09
C ARG A 51 -5.42 -15.05 0.83
N ASN A 52 -5.33 -15.19 2.14
CA ASN A 52 -6.35 -15.86 2.97
C ASN A 52 -7.43 -14.88 3.49
N GLY A 53 -7.43 -13.63 3.03
CA GLY A 53 -8.40 -12.62 3.46
C GLY A 53 -8.17 -12.11 4.88
N GLN A 54 -6.96 -12.35 5.44
CA GLN A 54 -6.57 -11.74 6.70
C GLN A 54 -6.12 -10.31 6.42
N VAL A 55 -6.50 -9.39 7.29
CA VAL A 55 -6.17 -7.97 7.20
C VAL A 55 -5.45 -7.55 8.47
N ALA A 56 -4.31 -6.89 8.33
CA ALA A 56 -3.58 -6.24 9.41
C ALA A 56 -3.69 -4.72 9.24
N VAL A 57 -4.04 -4.02 10.31
CA VAL A 57 -4.06 -2.56 10.37
C VAL A 57 -3.12 -2.11 11.47
N VAL A 58 -2.27 -1.15 11.18
CA VAL A 58 -1.36 -0.52 12.12
C VAL A 58 -1.64 0.98 12.14
N TRP A 59 -1.45 1.65 13.29
CA TRP A 59 -1.68 3.09 13.42
C TRP A 59 -0.80 3.70 14.51
N GLU A 60 -0.65 5.02 14.48
CA GLU A 60 -0.17 5.81 15.61
C GLU A 60 -1.34 5.99 16.59
N ASP A 61 -1.03 5.97 17.89
CA ASP A 61 -2.05 6.02 18.94
C ASP A 61 -1.48 6.76 20.16
N ASP A 62 -2.12 7.80 20.56
CA ASP A 62 -1.69 8.59 21.71
C ASP A 62 -2.62 8.45 22.92
N ARG A 63 -3.44 7.36 22.99
CA ARG A 63 -4.35 7.05 24.11
C ARG A 63 -3.69 7.05 25.48
N ASP A 64 -2.39 6.81 25.53
CA ASP A 64 -1.57 6.80 26.75
C ASP A 64 -0.94 8.17 27.05
N SER A 65 -1.13 9.17 26.18
CA SER A 65 -0.64 10.53 26.38
C SER A 65 -1.44 11.24 27.47
N THR A 66 -0.76 12.12 28.22
CA THR A 66 -1.43 12.99 29.21
C THR A 66 -2.06 14.22 28.56
N ALA A 67 -1.72 14.50 27.31
CA ALA A 67 -2.26 15.56 26.48
C ALA A 67 -2.49 14.99 25.06
N PRO A 68 -3.60 14.33 24.83
CA PRO A 68 -3.85 13.57 23.59
C PRO A 68 -3.81 14.39 22.31
N GLU A 69 -3.90 15.71 22.39
CA GLU A 69 -3.88 16.62 21.25
C GLU A 69 -2.45 17.14 20.91
N ASP A 70 -1.41 16.73 21.62
CA ASP A 70 -0.07 17.33 21.48
C ASP A 70 0.96 16.45 20.77
N ASP A 71 0.60 15.24 20.29
CA ASP A 71 1.45 14.26 19.58
C ASP A 71 2.82 14.01 20.24
N THR A 72 2.99 14.32 21.50
CA THR A 72 4.31 14.23 22.16
C THR A 72 4.66 12.83 22.60
N HIS A 73 3.69 11.91 22.61
CA HIS A 73 3.83 10.55 23.11
C HIS A 73 2.97 9.56 22.32
N SER A 74 3.28 9.38 21.04
CA SER A 74 2.57 8.40 20.19
C SER A 74 3.20 7.01 20.26
N GLU A 75 2.36 6.00 20.28
CA GLU A 75 2.70 4.58 20.28
C GLU A 75 2.16 3.89 19.05
N ILE A 76 2.75 2.77 18.67
CA ILE A 76 2.30 1.99 17.52
C ILE A 76 1.46 0.81 17.99
N TYR A 77 0.25 0.73 17.44
CA TYR A 77 -0.69 -0.37 17.67
C TYR A 77 -0.95 -1.14 16.40
N LEU A 78 -1.18 -2.44 16.54
CA LEU A 78 -1.51 -3.37 15.46
C LEU A 78 -2.78 -4.13 15.84
N ARG A 79 -3.70 -4.27 14.89
CA ARG A 79 -4.83 -5.20 14.99
C ARG A 79 -4.91 -6.09 13.77
N LEU A 80 -5.14 -7.38 14.01
CA LEU A 80 -5.37 -8.36 12.97
C LEU A 80 -6.87 -8.66 12.87
N PHE A 81 -7.37 -8.77 11.63
CA PHE A 81 -8.73 -9.19 11.32
C PHE A 81 -8.68 -10.48 10.50
N ARG A 82 -9.67 -11.35 10.72
CA ARG A 82 -9.86 -12.56 9.94
C ARG A 82 -11.32 -12.68 9.56
N ASP A 83 -11.60 -12.74 8.25
CA ASP A 83 -12.98 -12.80 7.74
C ASP A 83 -13.88 -11.72 8.35
N GLY A 84 -13.37 -10.50 8.46
CA GLY A 84 -14.06 -9.37 9.08
C GLY A 84 -14.17 -9.41 10.61
N THR A 85 -13.71 -10.48 11.25
CA THR A 85 -13.75 -10.61 12.71
C THR A 85 -12.46 -10.04 13.31
N PRO A 86 -12.55 -9.07 14.26
CA PRO A 86 -11.38 -8.53 14.93
C PRO A 86 -10.71 -9.59 15.80
N GLY A 87 -9.41 -9.74 15.64
CA GLY A 87 -8.53 -10.57 16.45
C GLY A 87 -7.90 -9.77 17.60
N TYR A 88 -6.63 -10.06 17.87
CA TYR A 88 -5.89 -9.35 18.90
C TYR A 88 -5.58 -7.90 18.48
N GLU A 89 -5.48 -7.01 19.46
CA GLU A 89 -4.89 -5.70 19.36
C GLU A 89 -3.64 -5.66 20.23
N LEU A 90 -2.53 -5.16 19.71
CA LEU A 90 -1.24 -5.15 20.38
C LEU A 90 -0.58 -3.79 20.29
N LYS A 91 -0.12 -3.28 21.42
CA LYS A 91 0.87 -2.22 21.49
C LYS A 91 2.24 -2.77 21.08
N LEU A 92 2.83 -2.23 20.03
CA LEU A 92 4.09 -2.73 19.48
C LEU A 92 5.31 -1.94 19.93
N SER A 93 5.18 -0.64 20.07
CA SER A 93 6.26 0.21 20.58
C SER A 93 6.27 0.18 22.11
N ASN A 94 7.37 0.59 22.68
CA ASN A 94 7.48 0.82 24.11
C ASN A 94 7.79 2.29 24.32
N GLY A 95 7.10 2.93 25.25
CA GLY A 95 7.35 4.30 25.65
C GLY A 95 8.83 4.60 25.87
N GLY A 96 9.21 5.85 25.62
CA GLY A 96 10.56 6.31 25.78
C GLY A 96 11.03 6.41 27.23
N THR A 97 12.20 6.97 27.44
CA THR A 97 12.77 7.24 28.77
C THR A 97 11.91 8.24 29.52
N SER A 98 11.62 7.94 30.78
CA SER A 98 10.80 8.77 31.66
C SER A 98 11.24 10.25 31.66
N GLY A 99 10.32 11.15 31.31
CA GLY A 99 10.49 12.60 31.38
C GLY A 99 10.97 13.29 30.10
N ALA A 100 11.27 12.57 29.03
CA ALA A 100 11.51 13.13 27.70
C ALA A 100 10.26 12.93 26.82
N ALA A 101 9.96 13.88 25.93
CA ALA A 101 9.04 13.62 24.82
C ALA A 101 9.65 12.53 23.94
N TRP A 102 8.86 11.56 23.53
CA TRP A 102 9.28 10.47 22.66
C TRP A 102 8.15 10.19 21.67
N ARG A 103 8.52 9.82 20.44
CA ARG A 103 7.55 9.60 19.40
C ARG A 103 7.86 8.32 18.64
N HIS A 104 6.83 7.59 18.33
CA HIS A 104 6.83 6.48 17.39
C HIS A 104 5.86 6.82 16.27
N ILE A 105 6.38 7.05 15.06
CA ILE A 105 5.62 7.67 13.96
C ILE A 105 5.76 6.91 12.65
N SER A 106 4.83 7.21 11.72
CA SER A 106 4.84 6.70 10.35
C SER A 106 4.90 5.18 10.27
N PRO A 107 3.97 4.46 10.93
CA PRO A 107 3.97 3.01 10.88
C PRO A 107 3.61 2.50 9.48
N ASP A 108 4.13 1.31 9.17
CA ASP A 108 3.74 0.56 7.98
C ASP A 108 3.67 -0.93 8.28
N VAL A 109 2.84 -1.68 7.55
CA VAL A 109 2.61 -3.10 7.81
C VAL A 109 2.59 -3.91 6.52
N GLY A 110 3.23 -5.08 6.55
CA GLY A 110 3.11 -6.12 5.54
C GLY A 110 2.66 -7.44 6.17
N LEU A 111 2.06 -8.31 5.38
CA LEU A 111 1.47 -9.55 5.85
C LEU A 111 1.87 -10.71 4.93
N ASP A 112 2.36 -11.84 5.48
CA ASP A 112 2.58 -13.05 4.69
C ASP A 112 1.30 -13.92 4.60
N ASP A 113 1.29 -14.93 3.73
CA ASP A 113 0.15 -15.84 3.54
C ASP A 113 -0.13 -16.75 4.75
N LYS A 114 0.79 -16.82 5.71
CA LYS A 114 0.59 -17.53 6.99
C LYS A 114 -0.07 -16.63 8.04
N GLY A 115 -0.19 -15.33 7.76
CA GLY A 115 -0.76 -14.32 8.64
C GLY A 115 0.24 -13.75 9.63
N ASN A 116 1.55 -13.88 9.36
CA ASN A 116 2.55 -13.15 10.14
C ASN A 116 2.60 -11.71 9.64
N ALA A 117 2.49 -10.76 10.56
CA ALA A 117 2.59 -9.34 10.29
C ALA A 117 4.01 -8.84 10.56
N VAL A 118 4.55 -8.05 9.66
CA VAL A 118 5.78 -7.27 9.87
C VAL A 118 5.38 -5.81 9.95
N VAL A 119 5.70 -5.17 11.07
CA VAL A 119 5.41 -3.75 11.29
C VAL A 119 6.72 -3.00 11.44
N VAL A 120 6.82 -1.86 10.79
CA VAL A 120 7.94 -0.92 10.88
C VAL A 120 7.44 0.45 11.30
N TRP A 121 8.30 1.25 11.97
CA TRP A 121 8.00 2.63 12.33
C TRP A 121 9.29 3.42 12.55
N ALA A 122 9.22 4.73 12.49
CA ALA A 122 10.30 5.62 12.92
C ALA A 122 10.14 5.89 14.41
N ALA A 123 11.23 5.73 15.17
CA ALA A 123 11.24 5.84 16.63
C ALA A 123 12.26 6.85 17.10
N ASP A 124 11.82 7.80 17.91
CA ASP A 124 12.65 8.69 18.73
C ASP A 124 12.40 8.34 20.20
N GLY A 125 13.00 7.24 20.65
CA GLY A 125 12.75 6.67 21.98
C GLY A 125 13.44 7.40 23.13
N ASP A 126 14.38 8.29 22.86
CA ASP A 126 15.09 9.08 23.86
C ASP A 126 14.74 10.59 23.83
N GLY A 127 13.87 11.01 22.91
CA GLY A 127 13.38 12.38 22.78
C GLY A 127 14.44 13.36 22.30
N ASN A 128 15.46 12.89 21.60
CA ASN A 128 16.52 13.75 21.09
C ASN A 128 16.22 14.37 19.72
N GLY A 129 15.08 14.04 19.12
CA GLY A 129 14.65 14.48 17.80
C GLY A 129 15.30 13.70 16.64
N VAL A 130 16.02 12.60 16.92
CA VAL A 130 16.65 11.73 15.92
C VAL A 130 15.92 10.40 15.86
N TYR A 131 15.39 10.08 14.69
CA TYR A 131 14.60 8.88 14.48
C TYR A 131 15.44 7.74 13.93
N ASN A 132 15.12 6.52 14.36
CA ASN A 132 15.64 5.24 13.84
C ASN A 132 14.49 4.35 13.42
N ILE A 133 14.73 3.43 12.47
CA ILE A 133 13.69 2.53 12.00
C ILE A 133 13.66 1.28 12.87
N GLN A 134 12.56 1.10 13.59
CA GLN A 134 12.28 -0.10 14.38
C GLN A 134 11.35 -1.04 13.62
N TYR A 135 11.41 -2.35 13.94
CA TYR A 135 10.47 -3.32 13.40
C TYR A 135 10.06 -4.37 14.43
N ARG A 136 8.86 -4.95 14.23
CA ARG A 136 8.40 -6.18 14.88
C ARG A 136 7.77 -7.13 13.90
N VAL A 137 8.03 -8.43 14.11
CA VAL A 137 7.38 -9.52 13.42
C VAL A 137 6.44 -10.21 14.41
N VAL A 138 5.17 -10.31 14.08
CA VAL A 138 4.11 -10.81 14.96
C VAL A 138 3.40 -11.97 14.27
N SER A 139 3.20 -13.08 14.99
CA SER A 139 2.50 -14.27 14.50
C SER A 139 0.97 -14.00 14.36
N PRO A 140 0.23 -14.86 13.64
CA PRO A 140 -1.24 -14.77 13.56
C PRO A 140 -1.97 -14.91 14.90
N THR A 141 -1.27 -15.31 15.94
CA THR A 141 -1.80 -15.43 17.32
C THR A 141 -1.35 -14.31 18.26
N GLY A 142 -0.62 -13.31 17.74
CA GLY A 142 -0.14 -12.17 18.51
C GLY A 142 1.21 -12.38 19.22
N ALA A 143 1.90 -13.52 19.00
CA ALA A 143 3.24 -13.73 19.57
C ALA A 143 4.30 -12.98 18.76
N VAL A 144 5.21 -12.29 19.44
CA VAL A 144 6.36 -11.62 18.80
C VAL A 144 7.39 -12.69 18.38
N LEU A 145 7.65 -12.78 17.07
CA LEU A 145 8.61 -13.71 16.47
C LEU A 145 10.01 -13.11 16.35
N GLY A 146 10.11 -11.79 16.31
CA GLY A 146 11.35 -11.04 16.22
C GLY A 146 11.10 -9.53 16.28
N SER A 147 12.14 -8.80 16.64
CA SER A 147 12.15 -7.34 16.68
C SER A 147 13.57 -6.81 16.57
N GLY A 148 13.73 -5.57 16.21
CA GLY A 148 15.03 -4.92 16.14
C GLY A 148 14.98 -3.58 15.41
N GLN A 149 16.18 -3.04 15.17
CA GLN A 149 16.39 -1.86 14.35
C GLN A 149 16.76 -2.24 12.93
N ALA A 150 16.10 -1.63 11.95
CA ALA A 150 16.35 -1.93 10.54
C ALA A 150 17.61 -1.24 10.01
N ASN A 151 17.82 0.04 10.35
CA ASN A 151 19.03 0.79 9.98
C ASN A 151 20.23 0.36 10.85
N ALA A 152 21.42 0.33 10.25
CA ALA A 152 22.67 -0.01 10.95
C ALA A 152 23.35 1.22 11.59
N SER A 153 23.10 2.41 11.08
CA SER A 153 23.69 3.66 11.59
C SER A 153 22.63 4.49 12.28
N ASP A 154 22.90 4.92 13.51
CA ASP A 154 22.05 5.84 14.27
C ASP A 154 22.32 7.32 13.95
N ALA A 155 23.23 7.59 13.01
CA ALA A 155 23.56 8.96 12.62
C ALA A 155 22.50 9.54 11.67
N GLY A 156 22.13 10.80 11.87
CA GLY A 156 21.15 11.50 11.04
C GLY A 156 19.71 11.08 11.31
N GLN A 157 18.82 11.37 10.37
CA GLN A 157 17.40 11.02 10.44
C GLN A 157 17.10 9.82 9.58
N GLN A 158 16.45 8.81 10.12
CA GLN A 158 15.86 7.70 9.41
C GLN A 158 14.35 7.78 9.57
N ILE A 159 13.66 8.14 8.50
CA ILE A 159 12.23 8.48 8.51
C ILE A 159 11.48 7.84 7.34
N TRP A 160 10.16 7.90 7.38
CA TRP A 160 9.26 7.39 6.35
C TRP A 160 9.53 5.91 5.98
N PRO A 161 9.56 4.99 6.97
CA PRO A 161 9.77 3.58 6.68
C PRO A 161 8.59 2.99 5.92
N LYS A 162 8.90 2.01 5.05
CA LYS A 162 7.93 1.15 4.40
C LYS A 162 8.40 -0.28 4.42
N VAL A 163 7.46 -1.25 4.41
CA VAL A 163 7.78 -2.68 4.47
C VAL A 163 7.02 -3.48 3.42
N GLY A 164 7.78 -4.27 2.65
CA GLY A 164 7.23 -5.30 1.78
C GLY A 164 7.55 -6.69 2.37
N VAL A 165 6.56 -7.56 2.43
CA VAL A 165 6.70 -8.92 2.97
C VAL A 165 6.60 -9.92 1.83
N ASP A 166 7.48 -10.91 1.84
CA ASP A 166 7.45 -12.04 0.94
C ASP A 166 6.23 -12.93 1.26
N PRO A 167 5.25 -13.05 0.35
CA PRO A 167 3.97 -13.67 0.66
C PRO A 167 4.08 -15.13 1.08
N ASP A 168 5.01 -15.90 0.51
CA ASP A 168 5.22 -17.32 0.85
C ASP A 168 6.39 -17.57 1.80
N GLY A 169 7.16 -16.52 2.10
CA GLY A 169 8.31 -16.53 2.99
C GLY A 169 9.57 -17.04 2.34
N SER A 170 10.62 -17.25 3.15
CA SER A 170 11.91 -17.73 2.66
C SER A 170 11.78 -19.13 2.05
N PRO A 171 12.26 -19.38 0.80
CA PRO A 171 12.13 -20.67 0.12
C PRO A 171 12.92 -21.80 0.83
N THR A 172 13.92 -21.45 1.63
CA THR A 172 14.79 -22.44 2.31
C THR A 172 14.34 -22.78 3.72
N THR A 173 13.70 -21.84 4.42
CA THR A 173 13.36 -21.98 5.84
C THR A 173 11.88 -21.81 6.13
N ALA A 174 11.09 -21.37 5.14
CA ALA A 174 9.69 -20.94 5.30
C ALA A 174 9.51 -19.88 6.42
N ALA A 175 10.59 -19.22 6.80
CA ALA A 175 10.57 -18.11 7.75
C ALA A 175 10.02 -16.85 7.09
N VAL A 176 9.45 -15.96 7.89
CA VAL A 176 9.03 -14.64 7.43
C VAL A 176 10.25 -13.90 6.86
N ALA A 177 10.17 -13.51 5.58
CA ALA A 177 11.18 -12.72 4.90
C ALA A 177 10.57 -11.41 4.44
N PHE A 178 11.32 -10.33 4.51
CA PHE A 178 10.79 -8.98 4.22
C PHE A 178 11.90 -8.01 3.84
N ALA A 179 11.51 -6.91 3.23
CA ALA A 179 12.39 -5.77 2.97
C ALA A 179 11.81 -4.51 3.62
N VAL A 180 12.68 -3.71 4.21
CA VAL A 180 12.37 -2.41 4.79
C VAL A 180 13.09 -1.34 3.99
N VAL A 181 12.40 -0.27 3.63
CA VAL A 181 13.00 0.91 3.00
C VAL A 181 12.73 2.13 3.85
N TRP A 182 13.60 3.13 3.76
CA TRP A 182 13.46 4.38 4.50
C TRP A 182 14.21 5.53 3.82
N GLU A 183 13.84 6.74 4.18
CA GLU A 183 14.58 7.94 3.84
C GLU A 183 15.70 8.15 4.87
N ASP A 184 16.93 8.29 4.39
CA ASP A 184 18.14 8.48 5.20
C ASP A 184 18.69 9.87 4.94
N VAL A 185 18.70 10.72 5.98
CA VAL A 185 19.15 12.12 5.92
C VAL A 185 20.33 12.31 6.86
N GLN A 186 21.52 12.49 6.31
CA GLN A 186 22.77 12.63 7.04
C GLN A 186 23.21 14.10 7.14
N GLY A 187 22.83 14.78 8.21
CA GLY A 187 23.16 16.20 8.45
C GLY A 187 22.64 17.11 7.31
N THR A 188 23.54 17.74 6.56
CA THR A 188 23.19 18.61 5.42
C THR A 188 23.32 17.91 4.05
N ALA A 189 23.65 16.62 4.04
CA ALA A 189 23.73 15.86 2.80
C ALA A 189 22.34 15.66 2.19
N PRO A 190 22.22 15.56 0.86
CA PRO A 190 20.97 15.20 0.22
C PRO A 190 20.43 13.87 0.75
N ALA A 191 19.11 13.79 0.93
CA ALA A 191 18.45 12.58 1.36
C ALA A 191 18.65 11.44 0.35
N THR A 192 18.83 10.22 0.85
CA THR A 192 18.94 8.99 0.06
C THR A 192 17.89 7.98 0.52
N VAL A 193 17.55 7.04 -0.36
CA VAL A 193 16.71 5.90 0.00
C VAL A 193 17.58 4.70 0.33
N LYS A 194 17.42 4.17 1.53
CA LYS A 194 18.05 2.94 1.99
C LYS A 194 17.07 1.77 1.91
N ALA A 195 17.64 0.58 1.82
CA ALA A 195 16.89 -0.68 1.86
C ALA A 195 17.65 -1.73 2.66
N ALA A 196 16.94 -2.44 3.54
CA ALA A 196 17.44 -3.62 4.24
C ALA A 196 16.53 -4.82 3.96
N GLY A 197 17.12 -5.96 3.63
CA GLY A 197 16.41 -7.22 3.43
C GLY A 197 16.66 -8.18 4.59
N PHE A 198 15.60 -8.85 5.02
CA PHE A 198 15.61 -9.84 6.10
C PHE A 198 15.18 -11.21 5.57
N THR A 199 15.97 -12.23 5.84
CA THR A 199 15.69 -13.63 5.46
C THR A 199 15.02 -14.44 6.56
N ALA A 200 14.90 -13.87 7.74
CA ALA A 200 14.16 -14.38 8.90
C ALA A 200 13.87 -13.20 9.85
N PRO A 201 12.96 -13.35 10.84
CA PRO A 201 12.53 -12.28 11.74
C PRO A 201 13.64 -11.49 12.44
N THR A 202 14.82 -12.09 12.61
CA THR A 202 15.98 -11.46 13.28
C THR A 202 17.26 -11.54 12.43
N THR A 203 17.17 -11.95 11.16
CA THR A 203 18.34 -12.16 10.30
C THR A 203 18.34 -11.19 9.14
N LYS A 204 19.10 -10.09 9.28
CA LYS A 204 19.35 -9.15 8.21
C LYS A 204 20.32 -9.76 7.20
N GLY A 205 19.93 -9.80 5.93
CA GLY A 205 20.76 -10.26 4.83
C GLY A 205 21.62 -9.16 4.23
N TYR A 206 21.03 -7.96 4.09
CA TYR A 206 21.73 -6.82 3.51
C TYR A 206 21.19 -5.49 4.03
N GLU A 207 22.00 -4.43 3.85
CA GLU A 207 21.59 -3.04 3.88
C GLU A 207 22.33 -2.29 2.78
N VAL A 208 21.60 -1.62 1.90
CA VAL A 208 22.15 -0.93 0.72
C VAL A 208 21.48 0.43 0.51
N THR A 209 22.12 1.30 -0.27
CA THR A 209 21.46 2.48 -0.82
C THR A 209 20.73 2.09 -2.10
N ALA A 210 19.39 2.17 -2.10
CA ALA A 210 18.55 1.82 -3.24
C ALA A 210 18.53 2.92 -4.31
N SER A 211 18.46 4.20 -3.90
CA SER A 211 18.53 5.36 -4.79
C SER A 211 19.95 5.63 -5.33
N GLN A 212 20.09 6.64 -6.17
CA GLN A 212 21.40 7.21 -6.48
C GLN A 212 21.95 7.95 -5.25
N THR A 213 23.24 8.27 -5.28
CA THR A 213 23.89 9.08 -4.25
C THR A 213 24.02 10.55 -4.66
N THR A 214 23.60 10.91 -5.87
CA THR A 214 23.55 12.28 -6.40
C THR A 214 22.10 12.73 -6.47
N GLY A 215 21.86 14.01 -6.17
CA GLY A 215 20.50 14.54 -6.09
C GLY A 215 19.82 14.21 -4.76
N THR A 216 18.53 14.42 -4.69
CA THR A 216 17.72 14.25 -3.48
C THR A 216 16.62 13.22 -3.72
N HIS A 217 16.41 12.32 -2.75
CA HIS A 217 15.49 11.20 -2.88
C HIS A 217 14.65 11.07 -1.62
N HIS A 218 13.32 11.06 -1.78
CA HIS A 218 12.36 11.12 -0.66
C HIS A 218 11.27 10.04 -0.77
N ARG A 219 10.61 9.78 0.36
CA ARG A 219 9.35 9.03 0.47
C ARG A 219 9.38 7.72 -0.32
N PRO A 220 10.21 6.77 0.08
CA PRO A 220 10.23 5.46 -0.57
C PRO A 220 8.94 4.69 -0.30
N ASP A 221 8.61 3.78 -1.22
CA ASP A 221 7.66 2.69 -1.01
C ASP A 221 8.24 1.38 -1.55
N VAL A 222 7.75 0.22 -1.07
CA VAL A 222 8.30 -1.08 -1.41
C VAL A 222 7.24 -2.15 -1.52
N ALA A 223 7.31 -2.95 -2.58
CA ALA A 223 6.56 -4.20 -2.72
C ALA A 223 7.52 -5.39 -2.87
N VAL A 224 7.14 -6.52 -2.29
CA VAL A 224 7.90 -7.77 -2.41
C VAL A 224 7.00 -8.85 -3.03
N SER A 225 7.48 -9.50 -4.09
CA SER A 225 6.80 -10.62 -4.75
C SER A 225 7.28 -11.95 -4.18
N ALA A 226 6.67 -13.07 -4.62
CA ALA A 226 7.07 -14.41 -4.20
C ALA A 226 8.52 -14.79 -4.54
N SER A 227 9.18 -14.09 -5.46
CA SER A 227 10.63 -14.23 -5.65
C SER A 227 11.43 -13.70 -4.45
N GLY A 228 10.79 -12.93 -3.55
CA GLY A 228 11.41 -12.21 -2.45
C GLY A 228 12.26 -11.02 -2.87
N GLU A 229 12.18 -10.63 -4.14
CA GLU A 229 12.83 -9.43 -4.64
C GLU A 229 12.05 -8.19 -4.21
N ALA A 230 12.76 -7.17 -3.71
CA ALA A 230 12.19 -5.92 -3.27
C ALA A 230 12.14 -4.91 -4.43
N LEU A 231 10.96 -4.57 -4.90
CA LEU A 231 10.73 -3.46 -5.81
C LEU A 231 10.56 -2.18 -5.00
N VAL A 232 11.46 -1.24 -5.20
CA VAL A 232 11.52 0.03 -4.46
C VAL A 232 11.21 1.17 -5.40
N VAL A 233 10.34 2.09 -4.98
CA VAL A 233 10.03 3.35 -5.68
C VAL A 233 10.30 4.53 -4.75
N TRP A 234 10.55 5.74 -5.30
CA TRP A 234 10.82 6.95 -4.52
C TRP A 234 10.63 8.21 -5.35
N ASP A 235 10.46 9.35 -4.68
CA ASP A 235 10.54 10.67 -5.30
C ASP A 235 12.01 10.97 -5.62
N GLU A 236 12.34 11.23 -6.90
CA GLU A 236 13.70 11.38 -7.40
C GLU A 236 13.95 12.75 -8.03
N ASP A 237 14.84 13.54 -7.45
CA ASP A 237 15.43 14.75 -8.06
C ASP A 237 16.94 14.49 -8.28
N ALA A 238 17.25 13.67 -9.29
CA ALA A 238 18.62 13.18 -9.54
C ALA A 238 19.60 14.27 -10.02
N ASP A 239 19.11 15.33 -10.65
CA ASP A 239 19.88 16.45 -11.19
C ASP A 239 19.81 17.72 -10.32
N ALA A 240 19.13 17.64 -9.17
CA ALA A 240 18.97 18.71 -8.21
C ALA A 240 18.36 20.01 -8.80
N ASN A 241 17.44 19.85 -9.76
CA ASN A 241 16.76 20.98 -10.41
C ASN A 241 15.46 21.38 -9.71
N GLY A 242 15.05 20.69 -8.64
CA GLY A 242 13.85 20.92 -7.87
C GLY A 242 12.59 20.29 -8.49
N SER A 243 12.73 19.54 -9.59
CA SER A 243 11.63 18.81 -10.23
C SER A 243 11.79 17.32 -10.01
N TYR A 244 10.81 16.72 -9.34
CA TYR A 244 10.85 15.31 -8.98
C TYR A 244 10.24 14.43 -10.07
N ASN A 245 10.83 13.26 -10.25
CA ASN A 245 10.32 12.12 -11.01
C ASN A 245 10.11 10.94 -10.04
N ILE A 246 9.55 9.83 -10.54
CA ILE A 246 9.43 8.60 -9.75
C ILE A 246 10.54 7.65 -10.16
N GLY A 247 11.55 7.52 -9.30
CA GLY A 247 12.60 6.52 -9.43
C GLY A 247 12.11 5.14 -9.04
N LEU A 248 12.64 4.10 -9.69
CA LEU A 248 12.40 2.71 -9.29
C LEU A 248 13.62 1.82 -9.53
N THR A 249 13.74 0.79 -8.70
CA THR A 249 14.71 -0.31 -8.86
C THR A 249 14.16 -1.59 -8.24
N ARG A 250 14.74 -2.75 -8.59
CA ARG A 250 14.45 -4.00 -7.90
C ARG A 250 15.73 -4.61 -7.36
N LEU A 251 15.68 -5.09 -6.13
CA LEU A 251 16.81 -5.61 -5.36
C LEU A 251 16.63 -7.11 -5.10
N ALA A 252 17.71 -7.86 -5.21
CA ALA A 252 17.72 -9.29 -4.93
C ALA A 252 17.46 -9.58 -3.43
N ARG A 253 16.67 -10.61 -3.15
CA ARG A 253 16.18 -11.05 -1.83
C ARG A 253 17.24 -11.03 -0.71
N SER A 254 18.40 -11.60 -0.94
CA SER A 254 19.36 -11.89 0.15
C SER A 254 20.62 -11.03 0.11
N THR A 255 20.87 -10.35 -0.98
CA THR A 255 22.11 -9.59 -1.21
C THR A 255 21.90 -8.11 -1.44
N GLY A 256 20.68 -7.68 -1.77
CA GLY A 256 20.39 -6.31 -2.18
C GLY A 256 21.03 -5.93 -3.52
N ALA A 257 21.56 -6.89 -4.28
CA ALA A 257 22.09 -6.62 -5.62
C ALA A 257 20.96 -6.15 -6.53
N VAL A 258 21.27 -5.17 -7.41
CA VAL A 258 20.30 -4.65 -8.38
C VAL A 258 19.98 -5.71 -9.42
N VAL A 259 18.74 -6.17 -9.48
CA VAL A 259 18.23 -7.12 -10.50
C VAL A 259 17.43 -6.44 -11.59
N LEU A 260 16.78 -5.31 -11.29
CA LEU A 260 16.22 -4.40 -12.26
C LEU A 260 16.91 -3.05 -12.11
N SER A 261 17.63 -2.62 -13.16
CA SER A 261 18.37 -1.36 -13.15
C SER A 261 17.44 -0.19 -12.85
N ARG A 262 17.98 0.79 -12.12
CA ARG A 262 17.26 2.04 -11.81
C ARG A 262 16.74 2.68 -13.09
N ARG A 263 15.49 3.13 -13.00
CA ARG A 263 14.79 3.82 -14.09
C ARG A 263 13.69 4.71 -13.55
N THR A 264 13.11 5.52 -14.39
CA THR A 264 11.96 6.35 -14.08
C THR A 264 10.67 5.60 -14.40
N ALA A 265 9.69 5.61 -13.49
CA ALA A 265 8.37 5.00 -13.69
C ALA A 265 7.48 5.88 -14.57
N ASN A 266 7.46 7.19 -14.32
CA ASN A 266 6.74 8.16 -15.12
C ASN A 266 7.41 8.37 -16.48
N ALA A 267 6.62 8.65 -17.52
CA ALA A 267 7.08 9.00 -18.86
C ALA A 267 7.08 10.52 -19.09
N GLN A 268 6.17 11.24 -18.41
CA GLN A 268 6.08 12.70 -18.44
C GLN A 268 6.96 13.27 -17.33
N SER A 269 8.00 14.02 -17.70
CA SER A 269 8.94 14.62 -16.74
C SER A 269 8.64 16.09 -16.42
N GLY A 270 7.59 16.67 -17.02
CA GLY A 270 7.15 18.04 -16.68
C GLY A 270 6.45 18.08 -15.33
N GLY A 271 6.55 19.21 -14.61
CA GLY A 271 5.94 19.36 -13.29
C GLY A 271 6.60 18.52 -12.21
N GLN A 272 5.83 18.19 -11.18
CA GLN A 272 6.26 17.40 -10.03
C GLN A 272 5.62 16.02 -10.08
N GLN A 273 6.43 14.97 -9.93
CA GLN A 273 5.97 13.60 -9.75
C GLN A 273 6.38 13.18 -8.34
N ARG A 274 5.44 12.89 -7.45
CA ARG A 274 5.71 12.71 -6.02
C ARG A 274 4.82 11.67 -5.37
N ARG A 275 5.20 11.27 -4.14
CA ARG A 275 4.44 10.36 -3.27
C ARG A 275 4.03 9.09 -4.00
N ALA A 276 5.03 8.40 -4.55
CA ALA A 276 4.81 7.14 -5.21
C ALA A 276 4.32 6.08 -4.23
N SER A 277 3.35 5.27 -4.68
CA SER A 277 2.96 4.03 -4.03
C SER A 277 3.10 2.88 -5.02
N VAL A 278 3.48 1.69 -4.53
CA VAL A 278 3.71 0.52 -5.37
C VAL A 278 3.09 -0.74 -4.79
N ALA A 279 2.47 -1.54 -5.65
CA ALA A 279 2.05 -2.90 -5.32
C ALA A 279 2.55 -3.88 -6.37
N ALA A 280 2.91 -5.09 -5.95
CA ALA A 280 3.32 -6.18 -6.83
C ALA A 280 2.46 -7.41 -6.55
N ASN A 281 2.12 -8.16 -7.62
CA ASN A 281 1.44 -9.43 -7.50
C ASN A 281 2.44 -10.57 -7.22
N PHE A 282 1.93 -11.79 -7.08
CA PHE A 282 2.74 -12.96 -6.78
C PHE A 282 3.84 -13.21 -7.82
N ALA A 283 3.54 -13.01 -9.10
CA ALA A 283 4.50 -13.18 -10.21
C ALA A 283 5.55 -12.05 -10.30
N GLY A 284 5.34 -10.93 -9.59
CA GLY A 284 6.21 -9.77 -9.61
C GLY A 284 5.86 -8.73 -10.67
N ASP A 285 4.73 -8.85 -11.34
CA ASP A 285 4.15 -7.74 -12.10
C ASP A 285 3.67 -6.67 -11.12
N PHE A 286 3.70 -5.41 -11.51
CA PHE A 286 3.50 -4.34 -10.55
C PHE A 286 2.82 -3.10 -11.13
N THR A 287 2.18 -2.34 -10.27
CA THR A 287 1.61 -1.04 -10.58
C THR A 287 2.20 0.01 -9.67
N VAL A 288 2.56 1.16 -10.24
CA VAL A 288 3.00 2.35 -9.51
C VAL A 288 1.94 3.42 -9.70
N GLY A 289 1.53 4.06 -8.59
CA GLY A 289 0.69 5.26 -8.57
C GLY A 289 1.47 6.44 -8.00
N TRP A 290 1.23 7.65 -8.46
CA TRP A 290 1.90 8.85 -7.98
C TRP A 290 1.07 10.11 -8.17
N GLU A 291 1.40 11.16 -7.43
CA GLU A 291 0.89 12.51 -7.68
C GLU A 291 1.64 13.16 -8.83
N SER A 292 0.92 13.87 -9.69
CA SER A 292 1.53 14.67 -10.76
C SER A 292 0.76 15.95 -11.02
N ASP A 293 1.49 17.04 -11.27
CA ASP A 293 0.94 18.31 -11.71
C ASP A 293 1.36 18.70 -13.14
N HIS A 294 1.87 17.76 -13.93
CA HIS A 294 2.38 18.02 -15.29
C HIS A 294 1.30 18.58 -16.25
N THR A 295 0.02 18.40 -15.97
CA THR A 295 -1.08 18.98 -16.71
C THR A 295 -1.44 20.40 -16.24
N GLY A 296 -0.75 20.92 -15.22
CA GLY A 296 -1.02 22.22 -14.59
C GLY A 296 -1.97 22.15 -13.40
N THR A 297 -2.59 21.01 -13.13
CA THR A 297 -3.40 20.73 -11.94
C THR A 297 -2.97 19.43 -11.31
N PRO A 298 -2.84 19.38 -9.96
CA PRO A 298 -2.51 18.13 -9.27
C PRO A 298 -3.56 17.04 -9.51
N GLY A 299 -3.09 15.83 -9.84
CA GLY A 299 -3.89 14.64 -10.01
C GLY A 299 -3.09 13.39 -9.65
N VAL A 300 -3.77 12.24 -9.55
CA VAL A 300 -3.14 10.94 -9.33
C VAL A 300 -3.09 10.17 -10.63
N TRP A 301 -1.91 9.67 -10.93
CA TRP A 301 -1.56 8.94 -12.14
C TRP A 301 -1.09 7.53 -11.78
N ALA A 302 -1.23 6.61 -12.71
CA ALA A 302 -0.74 5.24 -12.53
C ALA A 302 -0.19 4.64 -13.81
N ARG A 303 0.67 3.63 -13.66
CA ARG A 303 1.23 2.85 -14.75
C ARG A 303 1.56 1.45 -14.26
N SER A 304 1.19 0.43 -15.04
CA SER A 304 1.49 -0.95 -14.74
C SER A 304 2.63 -1.49 -15.57
N PHE A 305 3.37 -2.43 -15.00
CA PHE A 305 4.59 -3.00 -15.57
C PHE A 305 4.61 -4.52 -15.40
N THR A 306 5.31 -5.20 -16.29
CA THR A 306 5.66 -6.60 -16.10
C THR A 306 6.77 -6.75 -15.05
N ALA A 307 6.96 -7.96 -14.53
CA ALA A 307 8.07 -8.30 -13.63
C ALA A 307 9.46 -7.91 -14.19
N ALA A 308 9.64 -7.94 -15.50
CA ALA A 308 10.86 -7.48 -16.17
C ALA A 308 10.96 -5.95 -16.26
N GLY A 309 9.98 -5.20 -15.77
CA GLY A 309 9.94 -3.73 -15.79
C GLY A 309 9.55 -3.13 -17.14
N ALA A 310 8.96 -3.91 -18.06
CA ALA A 310 8.38 -3.36 -19.28
C ALA A 310 7.00 -2.78 -18.96
N ALA A 311 6.74 -1.56 -19.41
CA ALA A 311 5.43 -0.94 -19.23
C ALA A 311 4.36 -1.71 -20.03
N ARG A 312 3.21 -1.97 -19.40
CA ARG A 312 2.05 -2.61 -20.03
C ARG A 312 1.22 -1.61 -20.84
N HIS A 313 1.18 -0.37 -20.38
CA HIS A 313 0.43 0.73 -21.01
C HIS A 313 1.12 2.08 -20.76
N GLY A 314 0.63 3.14 -21.36
CA GLY A 314 1.02 4.52 -21.06
C GLY A 314 0.59 4.93 -19.66
N GLU A 315 0.92 6.14 -19.26
CA GLU A 315 0.40 6.72 -18.02
C GLU A 315 -1.10 6.96 -18.12
N VAL A 316 -1.81 6.69 -17.04
CA VAL A 316 -3.27 6.87 -16.94
C VAL A 316 -3.56 7.80 -15.77
N GLU A 317 -4.29 8.89 -16.02
CA GLU A 317 -4.87 9.69 -14.95
C GLU A 317 -6.04 8.92 -14.32
N VAL A 318 -5.85 8.53 -13.06
CA VAL A 318 -6.85 7.75 -12.33
C VAL A 318 -7.81 8.61 -11.54
N SER A 319 -7.34 9.74 -11.05
CA SER A 319 -8.20 10.68 -10.32
C SER A 319 -9.18 11.41 -11.25
N THR A 320 -10.26 11.90 -10.66
CA THR A 320 -11.24 12.77 -11.31
C THR A 320 -11.39 14.03 -10.49
N GLY A 321 -11.37 15.17 -11.15
CA GLY A 321 -11.42 16.47 -10.46
C GLY A 321 -10.04 16.96 -10.02
N THR A 322 -10.01 17.97 -9.16
CA THR A 322 -8.80 18.63 -8.69
C THR A 322 -8.49 18.26 -7.25
N GLY A 323 -7.21 18.33 -6.86
CA GLY A 323 -6.78 18.15 -5.47
C GLY A 323 -6.62 16.70 -5.03
N ALA A 324 -6.51 15.75 -5.96
CA ALA A 324 -6.20 14.36 -5.64
C ALA A 324 -4.73 14.24 -5.21
N ILE A 325 -4.50 13.66 -4.03
CA ILE A 325 -3.20 13.52 -3.38
C ILE A 325 -3.07 12.16 -2.70
N VAL A 326 -1.85 11.80 -2.31
CA VAL A 326 -1.50 10.61 -1.50
C VAL A 326 -2.12 9.33 -2.09
N PRO A 327 -1.58 8.84 -3.22
CA PRO A 327 -2.07 7.60 -3.80
C PRO A 327 -1.72 6.38 -2.93
N SER A 328 -2.59 5.38 -2.99
CA SER A 328 -2.33 4.03 -2.49
C SER A 328 -2.74 3.01 -3.55
N VAL A 329 -1.93 1.96 -3.76
CA VAL A 329 -2.09 1.03 -4.88
C VAL A 329 -2.22 -0.40 -4.38
N GLY A 330 -3.13 -1.16 -5.01
CA GLY A 330 -3.24 -2.61 -4.90
C GLY A 330 -3.26 -3.26 -6.28
N ILE A 331 -2.84 -4.51 -6.38
CA ILE A 331 -2.86 -5.31 -7.62
C ILE A 331 -3.25 -6.75 -7.31
N ASP A 332 -4.03 -7.39 -8.18
CA ASP A 332 -4.36 -8.81 -8.09
C ASP A 332 -3.47 -9.69 -8.99
N ASP A 333 -3.61 -11.01 -8.88
CA ASP A 333 -2.84 -11.97 -9.69
C ASP A 333 -3.30 -12.04 -11.17
N GLN A 334 -4.32 -11.27 -11.58
CA GLN A 334 -4.71 -11.07 -12.97
C GLN A 334 -4.24 -9.70 -13.52
N ASP A 335 -3.36 -9.00 -12.79
CA ASP A 335 -2.83 -7.68 -13.15
C ASP A 335 -3.86 -6.54 -13.17
N ASN A 336 -5.06 -6.74 -12.62
CA ASN A 336 -5.97 -5.63 -12.36
C ASN A 336 -5.44 -4.83 -11.17
N ALA A 337 -5.43 -3.51 -11.30
CA ALA A 337 -4.99 -2.62 -10.24
C ALA A 337 -6.17 -1.83 -9.66
N VAL A 338 -6.07 -1.50 -8.39
CA VAL A 338 -6.87 -0.49 -7.74
C VAL A 338 -5.97 0.63 -7.27
N VAL A 339 -6.34 1.85 -7.57
CA VAL A 339 -5.63 3.05 -7.14
C VAL A 339 -6.61 3.91 -6.37
N GLY A 340 -6.28 4.18 -5.12
CA GLY A 340 -7.04 5.09 -4.26
C GLY A 340 -6.27 6.37 -4.02
N TRP A 341 -6.98 7.42 -3.62
CA TRP A 341 -6.40 8.73 -3.32
C TRP A 341 -7.28 9.51 -2.35
N THR A 342 -6.69 10.48 -1.68
CA THR A 342 -7.42 11.49 -0.92
C THR A 342 -7.71 12.70 -1.80
N VAL A 343 -8.90 13.24 -1.74
CA VAL A 343 -9.24 14.54 -2.33
C VAL A 343 -9.07 15.60 -1.27
N SER A 344 -8.07 16.45 -1.42
CA SER A 344 -7.74 17.51 -0.46
C SER A 344 -8.82 18.61 -0.44
N GLY A 345 -9.07 19.19 0.74
CA GLY A 345 -10.05 20.26 0.91
C GLY A 345 -10.32 20.55 2.37
N VAL A 346 -11.41 21.25 2.65
CA VAL A 346 -11.87 21.51 4.02
C VAL A 346 -12.39 20.24 4.68
N ASN A 347 -13.04 19.39 3.88
CA ASN A 347 -13.48 18.06 4.25
C ASN A 347 -12.87 17.10 3.20
N PRO A 348 -11.68 16.57 3.44
CA PRO A 348 -11.07 15.58 2.55
C PRO A 348 -11.87 14.28 2.53
N ASP A 349 -11.96 13.68 1.36
CA ASP A 349 -12.64 12.40 1.12
C ASP A 349 -11.69 11.41 0.45
N VAL A 350 -11.94 10.13 0.62
CA VAL A 350 -11.17 9.02 0.01
C VAL A 350 -11.90 8.49 -1.21
N TRP A 351 -11.16 8.33 -2.30
CA TRP A 351 -11.65 7.84 -3.58
C TRP A 351 -10.81 6.71 -4.11
N ALA A 352 -11.37 5.88 -5.00
CA ALA A 352 -10.60 4.91 -5.76
C ALA A 352 -11.17 4.67 -7.16
N ARG A 353 -10.30 4.08 -8.01
CA ARG A 353 -10.62 3.60 -9.35
C ARG A 353 -9.86 2.31 -9.65
N GLY A 354 -10.52 1.37 -10.32
CA GLY A 354 -9.93 0.17 -10.87
C GLY A 354 -9.37 0.39 -12.28
N LEU A 355 -8.27 -0.29 -12.58
CA LEU A 355 -7.65 -0.35 -13.90
C LEU A 355 -7.50 -1.81 -14.34
N ASN A 356 -7.85 -2.08 -15.59
CA ASN A 356 -7.52 -3.33 -16.27
C ASN A 356 -6.00 -3.40 -16.60
N PRO A 357 -5.46 -4.58 -16.92
CA PRO A 357 -4.04 -4.75 -17.25
C PRO A 357 -3.54 -3.92 -18.44
N ASP A 358 -4.43 -3.49 -19.31
CA ASP A 358 -4.14 -2.62 -20.47
C ASP A 358 -4.23 -1.12 -20.15
N GLY A 359 -4.51 -0.76 -18.89
CA GLY A 359 -4.66 0.62 -18.42
C GLY A 359 -6.04 1.22 -18.66
N THR A 360 -6.99 0.49 -19.24
CA THR A 360 -8.38 0.97 -19.34
C THR A 360 -9.05 0.92 -17.97
N VAL A 361 -10.04 1.80 -17.76
CA VAL A 361 -10.80 1.84 -16.51
C VAL A 361 -11.58 0.53 -16.34
N ASP A 362 -11.45 -0.10 -15.17
CA ASP A 362 -12.29 -1.24 -14.83
C ASP A 362 -13.72 -0.76 -14.56
N GLY A 363 -14.67 -1.22 -15.39
CA GLY A 363 -16.08 -0.85 -15.24
C GLY A 363 -16.74 -1.34 -13.95
N ARG A 364 -16.09 -2.26 -13.21
CA ARG A 364 -16.55 -2.74 -11.90
C ARG A 364 -16.23 -1.73 -10.79
N LEU A 365 -15.15 -0.96 -10.94
CA LEU A 365 -14.73 0.11 -10.04
C LEU A 365 -14.43 1.39 -10.85
N ALA A 366 -15.48 2.05 -11.35
CA ALA A 366 -15.38 3.42 -11.81
C ALA A 366 -14.97 4.34 -10.64
N ALA A 367 -14.45 5.53 -10.93
CA ALA A 367 -14.05 6.44 -9.86
C ALA A 367 -15.23 6.74 -8.92
N GLN A 368 -15.05 6.43 -7.64
CA GLN A 368 -16.07 6.61 -6.61
C GLN A 368 -15.45 6.89 -5.24
N ALA A 369 -16.22 7.60 -4.39
CA ALA A 369 -15.86 7.77 -2.99
C ALA A 369 -15.90 6.43 -2.25
N LEU A 370 -14.91 6.21 -1.39
CA LEU A 370 -14.79 5.04 -0.53
C LEU A 370 -15.08 5.36 0.93
N SER A 371 -15.12 6.62 1.32
CA SER A 371 -15.47 7.00 2.69
C SER A 371 -16.87 6.49 3.04
N GLN A 372 -17.03 6.01 4.27
CA GLN A 372 -18.33 5.58 4.81
C GLN A 372 -19.30 6.76 4.87
N THR A 373 -18.79 7.92 5.21
CA THR A 373 -19.50 9.20 5.22
C THR A 373 -18.67 10.24 4.51
N THR A 374 -19.31 11.35 4.08
CA THR A 374 -18.63 12.53 3.53
C THR A 374 -18.70 13.71 4.53
N THR A 375 -19.04 13.43 5.79
CA THR A 375 -19.10 14.42 6.86
C THR A 375 -17.81 14.34 7.68
N GLY A 376 -17.21 15.48 8.02
CA GLY A 376 -15.93 15.53 8.71
C GLY A 376 -14.73 15.34 7.76
N ARG A 377 -13.59 15.01 8.33
CA ARG A 377 -12.35 14.76 7.60
C ARG A 377 -12.11 13.27 7.48
N GLN A 378 -11.78 12.80 6.28
CA GLN A 378 -11.31 11.45 6.03
C GLN A 378 -9.92 11.56 5.40
N GLU A 379 -8.90 11.32 6.19
CA GLU A 379 -7.49 11.54 5.83
C GLU A 379 -6.64 10.27 6.02
N HIS A 380 -5.36 10.36 5.72
CA HIS A 380 -4.37 9.29 5.95
C HIS A 380 -4.83 7.93 5.41
N PHE A 381 -5.26 7.93 4.17
CA PHE A 381 -5.81 6.76 3.50
C PHE A 381 -4.74 5.74 3.13
N ALA A 382 -5.04 4.46 3.33
CA ALA A 382 -4.30 3.34 2.78
C ALA A 382 -5.25 2.25 2.28
N LEU A 383 -4.83 1.51 1.25
CA LEU A 383 -5.56 0.35 0.74
C LEU A 383 -4.64 -0.85 0.55
N ALA A 384 -5.22 -2.04 0.62
CA ALA A 384 -4.56 -3.29 0.27
C ALA A 384 -5.49 -4.13 -0.60
N ALA A 385 -4.91 -4.85 -1.57
CA ALA A 385 -5.63 -5.82 -2.38
C ALA A 385 -5.10 -7.24 -2.13
N SER A 386 -6.00 -8.23 -2.09
CA SER A 386 -5.60 -9.62 -2.10
C SER A 386 -5.24 -10.06 -3.53
N PRO A 387 -4.46 -11.15 -3.71
CA PRO A 387 -4.23 -11.76 -5.02
C PRO A 387 -5.51 -12.14 -5.78
N TRP A 388 -6.63 -12.23 -5.10
CA TRP A 388 -7.95 -12.56 -5.65
C TRP A 388 -8.77 -11.33 -6.06
N GLY A 389 -8.26 -10.10 -5.83
CA GLY A 389 -8.95 -8.85 -6.12
C GLY A 389 -9.93 -8.38 -5.04
N GLU A 390 -9.86 -8.94 -3.83
CA GLU A 390 -10.53 -8.34 -2.67
C GLU A 390 -9.76 -7.08 -2.27
N VAL A 391 -10.46 -6.02 -1.90
CA VAL A 391 -9.85 -4.74 -1.52
C VAL A 391 -10.32 -4.35 -0.13
N SER A 392 -9.38 -4.02 0.74
CA SER A 392 -9.66 -3.42 2.04
C SER A 392 -9.00 -2.06 2.13
N VAL A 393 -9.62 -1.15 2.86
CA VAL A 393 -9.19 0.24 3.01
C VAL A 393 -9.20 0.66 4.46
N CYS A 394 -8.31 1.54 4.84
CA CYS A 394 -8.39 2.24 6.13
C CYS A 394 -8.10 3.73 5.93
N TYR A 395 -8.64 4.54 6.84
CA TYR A 395 -8.40 5.99 6.90
C TYR A 395 -8.73 6.51 8.29
N THR A 396 -8.25 7.70 8.62
CA THR A 396 -8.67 8.40 9.83
C THR A 396 -9.99 9.13 9.59
N ASP A 397 -10.85 9.17 10.60
CA ASP A 397 -12.18 9.75 10.53
C ASP A 397 -12.51 10.57 11.79
N ASP A 398 -12.82 11.85 11.60
CA ASP A 398 -13.31 12.78 12.64
C ASP A 398 -14.82 13.04 12.47
N ASN A 399 -15.59 12.00 12.18
CA ASN A 399 -17.02 12.12 11.87
C ASN A 399 -17.90 12.48 13.09
N ASP A 400 -17.45 12.18 14.30
CA ASP A 400 -18.18 12.49 15.52
C ASP A 400 -17.90 13.91 16.05
N GLY A 401 -16.93 14.62 15.46
CA GLY A 401 -16.60 16.02 15.75
C GLY A 401 -16.08 16.23 17.18
N ASN A 402 -15.49 15.20 17.79
CA ASN A 402 -14.97 15.27 19.14
C ASN A 402 -13.50 15.74 19.20
N ALA A 403 -12.89 16.07 18.06
CA ALA A 403 -11.50 16.45 17.83
C ALA A 403 -10.49 15.30 17.97
N PHE A 404 -10.93 14.05 18.07
CA PHE A 404 -10.08 12.86 18.07
C PHE A 404 -10.37 11.99 16.86
N ASP A 405 -9.35 11.71 16.07
CA ASP A 405 -9.47 10.83 14.91
C ASP A 405 -9.56 9.35 15.34
N GLN A 406 -10.33 8.58 14.60
CA GLN A 406 -10.47 7.14 14.75
C GLN A 406 -10.03 6.45 13.45
N VAL A 407 -9.47 5.24 13.53
CA VAL A 407 -9.17 4.47 12.33
C VAL A 407 -10.39 3.68 11.89
N LEU A 408 -11.00 4.07 10.79
CA LEU A 408 -12.03 3.28 10.13
C LEU A 408 -11.41 2.27 9.17
N LEU A 409 -11.98 1.07 9.17
CA LEU A 409 -11.61 -0.05 8.32
C LEU A 409 -12.80 -0.48 7.48
N GLY A 410 -12.65 -0.40 6.17
CA GLY A 410 -13.55 -0.99 5.19
C GLY A 410 -13.01 -2.33 4.72
N LEU A 411 -13.73 -3.40 5.00
CA LEU A 411 -13.35 -4.76 4.63
C LEU A 411 -14.08 -5.18 3.36
N GLY A 412 -13.33 -5.52 2.31
CA GLY A 412 -13.84 -6.26 1.18
C GLY A 412 -14.21 -7.67 1.62
N THR A 413 -15.52 -7.97 1.70
CA THR A 413 -15.99 -9.32 2.01
C THR A 413 -15.89 -10.21 0.78
N THR A 414 -15.96 -11.55 0.97
CA THR A 414 -15.98 -12.55 -0.11
C THR A 414 -17.13 -12.36 -1.12
N ASN A 415 -18.08 -11.49 -0.83
CA ASN A 415 -19.20 -11.14 -1.71
C ASN A 415 -19.01 -9.78 -2.41
N SER A 416 -17.96 -9.02 -2.10
CA SER A 416 -17.69 -7.70 -2.66
C SER A 416 -16.26 -7.61 -3.17
N THR A 417 -16.05 -8.15 -4.34
CA THR A 417 -14.79 -7.97 -5.06
C THR A 417 -14.95 -6.78 -5.99
N TRP A 418 -14.18 -5.74 -5.77
CA TRP A 418 -14.22 -4.56 -6.62
C TRP A 418 -13.58 -4.81 -7.97
N LEU A 419 -12.58 -5.69 -8.00
CA LEU A 419 -11.83 -6.02 -9.22
C LEU A 419 -12.36 -7.27 -9.95
N MET A 420 -13.15 -8.13 -9.29
CA MET A 420 -13.77 -9.30 -9.94
C MET A 420 -15.14 -9.64 -9.34
N SER A 421 -15.93 -10.41 -10.07
CA SER A 421 -17.23 -10.86 -9.56
C SER A 421 -17.06 -11.95 -8.49
N ALA A 422 -18.03 -12.04 -7.55
CA ALA A 422 -18.05 -13.09 -6.53
C ALA A 422 -18.01 -14.52 -7.11
N ASP A 423 -18.53 -14.74 -8.32
CA ASP A 423 -18.47 -16.03 -9.03
C ASP A 423 -17.07 -16.33 -9.56
N GLU A 424 -16.37 -15.34 -10.08
CA GLU A 424 -14.97 -15.45 -10.51
C GLU A 424 -14.07 -15.74 -9.32
N LEU A 425 -14.25 -15.02 -8.22
CA LEU A 425 -13.51 -15.24 -6.98
C LEU A 425 -13.71 -16.67 -6.46
N ARG A 426 -14.97 -17.16 -6.40
CA ARG A 426 -15.24 -18.55 -5.99
C ARG A 426 -14.56 -19.57 -6.90
N ARG A 427 -14.55 -19.33 -8.22
CA ARG A 427 -13.87 -20.21 -9.19
C ARG A 427 -12.36 -20.20 -9.01
N LEU A 428 -11.76 -19.05 -8.74
CA LEU A 428 -10.32 -18.93 -8.49
C LEU A 428 -9.92 -19.61 -7.19
N LYS A 429 -10.59 -19.30 -6.09
CA LYS A 429 -10.36 -19.96 -4.79
C LYS A 429 -10.56 -21.49 -4.87
N ALA A 430 -11.52 -21.98 -5.67
CA ALA A 430 -11.77 -23.40 -5.87
C ALA A 430 -10.72 -24.11 -6.75
N ARG A 431 -10.03 -23.39 -7.63
CA ARG A 431 -8.94 -23.95 -8.45
C ARG A 431 -7.63 -24.15 -7.69
N GLY A 432 -7.56 -23.61 -6.46
CA GLY A 432 -6.32 -23.58 -5.68
C GLY A 432 -5.30 -22.60 -6.26
N THR A 433 -4.19 -22.46 -5.58
CA THR A 433 -3.05 -21.66 -6.05
C THR A 433 -2.62 -22.12 -7.44
N PRO A 434 -2.38 -21.23 -8.40
CA PRO A 434 -1.65 -21.60 -9.60
C PRO A 434 -0.31 -22.21 -9.14
N THR A 435 -0.07 -23.45 -9.49
CA THR A 435 1.26 -24.04 -9.37
C THR A 435 2.13 -23.38 -10.43
N HIS A 436 2.97 -22.45 -10.03
CA HIS A 436 4.07 -21.90 -10.84
C HIS A 436 5.31 -22.76 -10.72
#